data_593d2e8788c76d876149e2a90cdcf13b
#
_entry.id   593d2e8788c76d876149e2a90cdcf13b
#
_cell.length_a   1.000
_cell.length_b   1.000
_cell.length_c   1.000
_cell.angle_alpha   90.00
_cell.angle_beta   90.00
_cell.angle_gamma   90.00
#
_symmetry.space_group_name_H-M   'P 1'
#
loop_
_entity.id
_entity.type
_entity.pdbx_description
1 polymer ?
#
loop_
_entity_poly.entity_id
_entity_poly.type
_entity_poly.pdbx_seq_one_letter_code
_entity_poly.pdbx_strand_id
1 'polypeptide(L)'
;MSRYRPPTTPGSRFITPEGHARMTRELDELWRVERPRVTQAVSEAAAQGDRSENAEYTYGKRRLREIDSRVRFLRKRLEGM
;
A
#
# COMPACT_ATOMS: atom_id res chain seq x y z
N MET A 1 20.33 1.32 28.00
CA MET A 1 20.32 0.64 27.61
C MET A 1 19.74 0.53 26.71
N SER A 2 19.83 0.19 26.16
CA SER A 2 19.28 0.06 25.16
C SER A 2 18.28 -0.54 25.24
N ARG A 3 17.58 -0.42 24.67
CA ARG A 3 16.67 -0.97 24.58
C ARG A 3 16.74 -1.95 23.76
N TYR A 4 17.49 -2.72 23.82
CA TYR A 4 17.54 -3.82 22.97
C TYR A 4 16.27 -4.50 23.03
N ARG A 5 15.68 -4.77 21.91
CA ARG A 5 14.63 -5.50 21.90
C ARG A 5 14.97 -6.65 21.19
N PRO A 6 14.62 -7.80 21.58
CA PRO A 6 14.91 -9.00 20.86
C PRO A 6 14.35 -8.87 19.51
N PRO A 7 15.09 -9.21 18.56
CA PRO A 7 14.62 -9.09 17.23
C PRO A 7 13.48 -9.98 17.04
N THR A 8 12.51 -9.50 16.40
CA THR A 8 11.53 -10.34 15.93
C THR A 8 12.19 -11.02 14.89
N THR A 9 12.13 -12.27 14.83
CA THR A 9 12.73 -12.98 13.78
C THR A 9 12.21 -12.49 12.50
N PRO A 10 13.03 -12.24 11.56
CA PRO A 10 12.57 -11.91 10.24
C PRO A 10 11.65 -12.99 9.80
N GLY A 11 10.56 -12.66 9.26
CA GLY A 11 9.61 -13.63 8.80
C GLY A 11 8.79 -14.24 9.90
N SER A 12 8.80 -13.64 11.07
CA SER A 12 7.95 -14.15 12.12
C SER A 12 6.51 -14.11 11.66
N ARG A 13 5.79 -15.18 11.92
CA ARG A 13 4.39 -15.23 11.54
C ARG A 13 3.48 -14.80 12.63
N PHE A 14 4.06 -14.51 13.79
CA PHE A 14 3.22 -14.16 14.91
C PHE A 14 2.82 -12.70 14.83
N ILE A 15 1.57 -12.46 15.04
CA ILE A 15 1.06 -11.11 14.99
C ILE A 15 -0.11 -11.08 15.94
N THR A 16 -0.30 -9.97 16.61
CA THR A 16 -1.41 -9.86 17.54
C THR A 16 -2.72 -9.77 16.77
N PRO A 17 -3.81 -10.13 17.42
CA PRO A 17 -5.11 -9.96 16.77
C PRO A 17 -5.37 -8.53 16.35
N GLU A 18 -4.93 -7.57 17.15
CA GLU A 18 -5.08 -6.17 16.78
C GLU A 18 -4.26 -5.83 15.56
N GLY A 19 -3.04 -6.37 15.50
CA GLY A 19 -2.20 -6.14 14.34
C GLY A 19 -2.79 -6.74 13.10
N HIS A 20 -3.32 -7.95 13.22
CA HIS A 20 -3.96 -8.61 12.09
C HIS A 20 -5.15 -7.79 11.58
N ALA A 21 -5.99 -7.33 12.50
CA ALA A 21 -7.14 -6.55 12.11
C ALA A 21 -6.74 -5.25 11.46
N ARG A 22 -5.68 -4.63 11.96
CA ARG A 22 -5.21 -3.37 11.40
C ARG A 22 -4.70 -3.56 9.97
N MET A 23 -3.94 -4.63 9.76
CA MET A 23 -3.41 -4.90 8.44
C MET A 23 -4.51 -5.26 7.45
N THR A 24 -5.50 -6.02 7.91
CA THR A 24 -6.62 -6.37 7.06
C THR A 24 -7.39 -5.12 6.66
N ARG A 25 -7.59 -4.22 7.61
CA ARG A 25 -8.31 -2.99 7.34
C ARG A 25 -7.53 -2.10 6.39
N GLU A 26 -6.21 -2.03 6.57
CA GLU A 26 -5.38 -1.25 5.67
C GLU A 26 -5.44 -1.81 4.27
N LEU A 27 -5.36 -3.13 4.14
CA LEU A 27 -5.42 -3.76 2.83
C LEU A 27 -6.74 -3.46 2.15
N ASP A 28 -7.82 -3.58 2.89
CA ASP A 28 -9.14 -3.32 2.35
C ASP A 28 -9.26 -1.86 1.89
N GLU A 29 -8.78 -0.96 2.71
CA GLU A 29 -8.82 0.47 2.40
C GLU A 29 -8.03 0.77 1.14
N LEU A 30 -6.83 0.24 1.05
CA LEU A 30 -5.99 0.50 -0.11
C LEU A 30 -6.62 -0.05 -1.38
N TRP A 31 -7.18 -1.24 -1.30
CA TRP A 31 -7.71 -1.90 -2.49
C TRP A 31 -9.06 -1.36 -2.91
N ARG A 32 -9.93 -1.07 -1.96
CA ARG A 32 -11.29 -0.70 -2.29
C ARG A 32 -11.52 0.80 -2.38
N VAL A 33 -10.70 1.58 -1.69
CA VAL A 33 -10.93 3.02 -1.64
C VAL A 33 -9.82 3.78 -2.33
N GLU A 34 -8.58 3.57 -1.85
CA GLU A 34 -7.45 4.34 -2.37
C GLU A 34 -7.16 4.05 -3.82
N ARG A 35 -7.04 2.78 -4.15
CA ARG A 35 -6.64 2.43 -5.50
C ARG A 35 -7.62 2.91 -6.56
N PRO A 36 -8.93 2.71 -6.37
CA PRO A 36 -9.88 3.23 -7.36
C PRO A 36 -9.84 4.75 -7.45
N ARG A 37 -9.65 5.42 -6.34
CA ARG A 37 -9.60 6.87 -6.34
C ARG A 37 -8.39 7.37 -7.13
N VAL A 38 -7.24 6.76 -6.90
CA VAL A 38 -6.03 7.18 -7.59
C VAL A 38 -6.10 6.81 -9.07
N THR A 39 -6.67 5.64 -9.38
CA THR A 39 -6.85 5.23 -10.76
C THR A 39 -7.71 6.24 -11.51
N GLN A 40 -8.77 6.69 -10.86
CA GLN A 40 -9.65 7.67 -11.47
C GLN A 40 -8.91 8.99 -11.71
N ALA A 41 -8.12 9.41 -10.73
CA ALA A 41 -7.36 10.64 -10.87
C ALA A 41 -6.34 10.56 -12.00
N VAL A 42 -5.70 9.40 -12.12
CA VAL A 42 -4.72 9.20 -13.20
C VAL A 42 -5.43 9.24 -14.55
N SER A 43 -6.60 8.62 -14.63
CA SER A 43 -7.36 8.60 -15.86
C SER A 43 -7.75 10.01 -16.28
N GLU A 44 -8.20 10.81 -15.31
CA GLU A 44 -8.59 12.17 -15.61
C GLU A 44 -7.38 13.01 -16.02
N ALA A 45 -6.26 12.81 -15.34
CA ALA A 45 -5.06 13.56 -15.69
C ALA A 45 -4.57 13.18 -17.08
N ALA A 46 -4.67 11.91 -17.44
CA ALA A 46 -4.25 11.47 -18.75
C ALA A 46 -5.09 12.09 -19.85
N ALA A 47 -6.35 12.35 -19.55
CA ALA A 47 -7.26 12.92 -20.54
C ALA A 47 -6.95 14.39 -20.81
N GLN A 48 -6.12 15.02 -19.98
CA GLN A 48 -5.86 16.42 -20.13
C GLN A 48 -4.72 16.75 -21.06
N GLY A 49 -4.16 15.80 -21.73
CA GLY A 49 -3.23 16.11 -22.78
C GLY A 49 -1.80 15.65 -22.51
N ASP A 50 -0.88 16.58 -22.46
CA ASP A 50 0.53 16.23 -22.43
C ASP A 50 0.92 15.53 -21.15
N ARG A 51 1.09 14.23 -21.22
CA ARG A 51 1.36 13.43 -20.03
C ARG A 51 2.75 13.62 -19.50
N SER A 52 3.68 13.94 -20.37
CA SER A 52 5.07 14.03 -19.93
C SER A 52 5.27 15.23 -19.02
N GLU A 53 4.41 16.22 -19.10
CA GLU A 53 4.52 17.41 -18.26
C GLU A 53 3.41 17.47 -17.23
N ASN A 54 2.63 16.42 -17.12
CA ASN A 54 1.49 16.41 -16.22
C ASN A 54 1.92 15.84 -14.88
N ALA A 55 2.14 16.71 -13.91
CA ALA A 55 2.63 16.29 -12.61
C ALA A 55 1.61 15.39 -11.90
N GLU A 56 0.33 15.65 -12.12
CA GLU A 56 -0.71 14.84 -11.49
C GLU A 56 -0.70 13.43 -12.04
N TYR A 57 -0.47 13.31 -13.32
CA TYR A 57 -0.41 12.00 -13.94
C TYR A 57 0.79 11.22 -13.39
N THR A 58 1.94 11.86 -13.33
CA THR A 58 3.15 11.23 -12.84
C THR A 58 3.01 10.86 -11.36
N TYR A 59 2.47 11.75 -10.57
CA TYR A 59 2.28 11.50 -9.15
C TYR A 59 1.33 10.33 -8.95
N GLY A 60 0.25 10.32 -9.69
CA GLY A 60 -0.74 9.27 -9.56
C GLY A 60 -0.18 7.90 -9.92
N LYS A 61 0.60 7.84 -10.99
CA LYS A 61 1.19 6.57 -11.38
C LYS A 61 2.17 6.07 -10.33
N ARG A 62 2.93 6.98 -9.74
CA ARG A 62 3.84 6.58 -8.67
C ARG A 62 3.03 6.08 -7.47
N ARG A 63 1.95 6.77 -7.14
CA ARG A 63 1.12 6.35 -6.02
C ARG A 63 0.52 4.98 -6.25
N LEU A 64 0.10 4.69 -7.48
CA LEU A 64 -0.44 3.37 -7.79
C LEU A 64 0.61 2.29 -7.55
N ARG A 65 1.84 2.55 -7.93
CA ARG A 65 2.90 1.57 -7.68
C ARG A 65 3.12 1.37 -6.19
N GLU A 66 3.05 2.44 -5.41
CA GLU A 66 3.19 2.34 -3.97
C GLU A 66 2.07 1.51 -3.38
N ILE A 67 0.85 1.77 -3.82
CA ILE A 67 -0.30 1.03 -3.34
C ILE A 67 -0.16 -0.44 -3.68
N ASP A 68 0.20 -0.75 -4.93
CA ASP A 68 0.33 -2.14 -5.35
C ASP A 68 1.41 -2.86 -4.56
N SER A 69 2.49 -2.17 -4.28
CA SER A 69 3.58 -2.73 -3.52
C SER A 69 3.14 -3.02 -2.08
N ARG A 70 2.44 -2.08 -1.49
CA ARG A 70 1.96 -2.24 -0.12
C ARG A 70 0.91 -3.35 -0.04
N VAL A 71 0.03 -3.41 -1.01
CA VAL A 71 -0.99 -4.45 -1.05
C VAL A 71 -0.33 -5.82 -1.13
N ARG A 72 0.70 -5.93 -1.97
CA ARG A 72 1.40 -7.20 -2.09
C ARG A 72 2.05 -7.59 -0.78
N PHE A 73 2.66 -6.64 -0.11
CA PHE A 73 3.29 -6.88 1.17
C PHE A 73 2.27 -7.34 2.21
N LEU A 74 1.14 -6.65 2.28
CA LEU A 74 0.11 -6.99 3.26
C LEU A 74 -0.49 -8.35 2.99
N ARG A 75 -0.74 -8.66 1.73
CA ARG A 75 -1.29 -9.95 1.39
C ARG A 75 -0.36 -11.08 1.77
N LYS A 76 0.91 -10.89 1.46
CA LYS A 76 1.88 -11.90 1.77
C LYS A 76 2.00 -12.10 3.26
N ARG A 77 1.98 -11.02 3.99
CA ARG A 77 2.08 -11.09 5.43
C ARG A 77 0.87 -11.78 6.05
N LEU A 78 -0.31 -11.44 5.57
CA LEU A 78 -1.53 -12.04 6.09
C LEU A 78 -1.64 -13.51 5.72
N GLU A 79 -1.15 -13.87 4.54
CA GLU A 79 -1.13 -15.25 4.14
C GLU A 79 -0.26 -16.11 5.02
N GLY A 80 0.79 -15.55 5.52
CA GLY A 80 1.77 -16.30 6.29
C GLY A 80 1.34 -16.59 7.71
N MET A 81 0.19 -16.13 8.12
CA MET A 81 -0.24 -16.33 9.50
C MET A 81 -0.80 -17.69 9.74
#